data_b7a86c44e4e9686568d5ed4ff419d39f
#
_entry.id   b7a86c44e4e9686568d5ed4ff419d39f
#
_cell.length_a   1.000
_cell.length_b   1.000
_cell.length_c   1.000
_cell.angle_alpha   90.00
_cell.angle_beta   90.00
_cell.angle_gamma   90.00
#
_symmetry.space_group_name_H-M   'P 1'
#
loop_
_entity.id
_entity.type
_entity.pdbx_description
1 polymer ?
#
loop_
_entity_poly.entity_id
_entity_poly.type
_entity_poly.pdbx_seq_one_letter_code
_entity_poly.pdbx_strand_id
1 'polypeptide(L)'
;MCTAATYQTKDFYFGRTLDYEFSYGDEVTIMPRHYEITFRQMGVVRSHYAMIGMAYVTDDYPLYYDAINEKGVGMAGLNFVGNAAYAEVVDNKDNVAQFEFIPWVLSQCASVQEARDLLAKMNLVGTPYNEQLPAAQLHWMIADAKECIVVESMADGMHIYDNPTGVMTNNPPFDMQMFLLNQYMGLSEKQPENHFSKELPLQTYSRGMGALGLPGDLSSTSRFAKVAYTRMHAVSDDSEEASVSQFFHILGSVDQQRGCCEVSEGKYEITIYTSCCNATKGIYYYTSYDNHQITGVDMHRENLDGTEMIRYPLRKEEQIAWANESLSVCRAMENGEK
;
A
#
# COMPACT_ATOMS: atom_id res chain seq x y z
N MET A 1 -4.97 11.37 -0.32
CA MET A 1 -5.60 10.19 0.37
C MET A 1 -4.83 8.93 0.00
N CYS A 2 -5.18 7.76 0.52
CA CYS A 2 -4.42 6.54 0.25
C CYS A 2 -5.25 5.31 0.64
N THR A 3 -4.91 4.15 0.06
CA THR A 3 -5.52 2.87 0.43
C THR A 3 -4.44 1.80 0.43
N ALA A 4 -4.28 1.03 1.52
CA ALA A 4 -3.38 -0.11 1.59
C ALA A 4 -4.19 -1.40 1.72
N ALA A 5 -3.68 -2.49 1.14
CA ALA A 5 -4.32 -3.79 1.18
C ALA A 5 -3.29 -4.92 1.27
N THR A 6 -3.76 -6.08 1.73
CA THR A 6 -3.07 -7.36 1.63
C THR A 6 -3.87 -8.30 0.73
N TYR A 7 -3.22 -9.30 0.17
CA TYR A 7 -3.86 -10.41 -0.54
C TYR A 7 -3.04 -11.67 -0.34
N GLN A 8 -3.71 -12.80 -0.22
CA GLN A 8 -3.06 -14.08 0.02
C GLN A 8 -3.56 -15.11 -0.99
N THR A 9 -2.62 -15.69 -1.72
CA THR A 9 -2.80 -16.92 -2.50
C THR A 9 -1.75 -17.92 -2.03
N LYS A 10 -0.97 -18.51 -2.92
CA LYS A 10 0.22 -19.26 -2.55
C LYS A 10 1.28 -18.36 -1.90
N ASP A 11 1.45 -17.15 -2.44
CA ASP A 11 2.35 -16.12 -1.91
C ASP A 11 1.54 -15.03 -1.17
N PHE A 12 2.23 -14.24 -0.36
CA PHE A 12 1.66 -13.09 0.35
C PHE A 12 1.96 -11.81 -0.40
N TYR A 13 0.92 -11.01 -0.62
CA TYR A 13 0.98 -9.73 -1.33
C TYR A 13 0.57 -8.58 -0.41
N PHE A 14 1.31 -7.49 -0.53
CA PHE A 14 1.11 -6.26 0.22
C PHE A 14 1.29 -5.06 -0.72
N GLY A 15 0.49 -4.00 -0.58
CA GLY A 15 0.68 -2.80 -1.38
C GLY A 15 -0.33 -1.72 -1.09
N ARG A 16 -0.24 -0.63 -1.85
CA ARG A 16 -1.06 0.56 -1.62
C ARG A 16 -1.30 1.37 -2.89
N THR A 17 -2.28 2.29 -2.83
CA THR A 17 -2.35 3.47 -3.69
C THR A 17 -1.72 4.67 -2.98
N LEU A 18 -0.93 5.50 -3.67
CA LEU A 18 -0.56 6.84 -3.22
C LEU A 18 -1.44 7.86 -3.95
N ASP A 19 -2.40 8.44 -3.22
CA ASP A 19 -3.32 9.42 -3.79
C ASP A 19 -2.92 10.81 -3.31
N TYR A 20 -2.51 11.68 -4.25
CA TYR A 20 -2.03 13.03 -3.98
C TYR A 20 -2.11 13.92 -5.24
N GLU A 21 -1.83 15.22 -5.12
CA GLU A 21 -1.94 16.16 -6.25
C GLU A 21 -0.71 16.11 -7.18
N PHE A 22 0.43 15.66 -6.68
CA PHE A 22 1.69 15.59 -7.44
C PHE A 22 2.66 14.56 -6.86
N SER A 23 3.59 14.09 -7.69
CA SER A 23 4.71 13.23 -7.28
C SER A 23 5.88 14.08 -6.82
N TYR A 24 6.50 13.72 -5.70
CA TYR A 24 7.75 14.33 -5.21
C TYR A 24 8.99 13.87 -5.99
N GLY A 25 8.87 12.96 -6.92
CA GLY A 25 9.97 12.28 -7.58
C GLY A 25 10.16 10.88 -7.02
N ASP A 26 9.06 10.13 -6.97
CA ASP A 26 8.98 8.82 -6.34
C ASP A 26 9.81 7.80 -7.12
N GLU A 27 10.49 6.91 -6.40
CA GLU A 27 11.38 5.88 -6.94
C GLU A 27 11.22 4.58 -6.19
N VAL A 28 11.29 3.44 -6.90
CA VAL A 28 11.49 2.15 -6.24
C VAL A 28 12.94 2.09 -5.77
N THR A 29 13.11 1.92 -4.47
CA THR A 29 14.41 1.99 -3.80
C THR A 29 14.68 0.71 -3.03
N ILE A 30 15.85 0.10 -3.30
CA ILE A 30 16.36 -1.04 -2.54
C ILE A 30 17.43 -0.54 -1.58
N MET A 31 17.26 -0.85 -0.30
CA MET A 31 18.24 -0.64 0.74
C MET A 31 18.89 -1.99 1.07
N PRO A 32 20.16 -2.24 0.66
CA PRO A 32 20.87 -3.46 0.94
C PRO A 32 21.19 -3.63 2.43
N ARG A 33 21.55 -4.85 2.85
CA ARG A 33 21.79 -5.23 4.25
C ARG A 33 22.87 -4.40 4.97
N HIS A 34 23.82 -3.84 4.23
CA HIS A 34 24.94 -3.08 4.78
C HIS A 34 24.90 -1.59 4.42
N TYR A 35 23.78 -1.12 3.89
CA TYR A 35 23.54 0.31 3.79
C TYR A 35 23.49 0.93 5.19
N GLU A 36 24.25 2.01 5.42
CA GLU A 36 24.28 2.67 6.72
C GLU A 36 23.06 3.54 6.93
N ILE A 37 22.15 3.14 7.84
CA ILE A 37 20.98 3.93 8.20
C ILE A 37 21.31 4.75 9.44
N THR A 38 21.20 6.07 9.32
CA THR A 38 21.35 6.99 10.46
C THR A 38 19.98 7.44 10.95
N PHE A 39 19.62 7.01 12.16
CA PHE A 39 18.40 7.42 12.85
C PHE A 39 18.65 8.62 13.76
N ARG A 40 17.70 9.55 13.83
CA ARG A 40 17.85 10.82 14.57
C ARG A 40 18.20 10.63 16.04
N GLN A 41 17.56 9.65 16.70
CA GLN A 41 17.73 9.40 18.15
C GLN A 41 18.38 8.04 18.44
N MET A 42 18.28 7.09 17.49
CA MET A 42 18.71 5.71 17.70
C MET A 42 20.11 5.41 17.15
N GLY A 43 20.80 6.43 16.62
CA GLY A 43 22.16 6.29 16.10
C GLY A 43 22.22 5.56 14.77
N VAL A 44 23.33 4.87 14.53
CA VAL A 44 23.65 4.28 13.22
C VAL A 44 23.49 2.76 13.24
N VAL A 45 22.75 2.24 12.28
CA VAL A 45 22.60 0.80 12.02
C VAL A 45 23.35 0.45 10.73
N ARG A 46 24.30 -0.49 10.81
CA ARG A 46 25.20 -0.91 9.71
C ARG A 46 24.90 -2.30 9.16
N SER A 47 24.00 -3.01 9.79
CA SER A 47 23.58 -4.34 9.33
C SER A 47 22.14 -4.57 9.71
N HIS A 48 21.32 -4.87 8.74
CA HIS A 48 19.87 -4.99 8.87
C HIS A 48 19.31 -5.88 7.76
N TYR A 49 18.02 -6.18 7.78
CA TYR A 49 17.37 -6.83 6.66
C TYR A 49 17.31 -5.90 5.45
N ALA A 50 17.59 -6.44 4.26
CA ALA A 50 17.38 -5.70 3.02
C ALA A 50 15.90 -5.40 2.84
N MET A 51 15.59 -4.24 2.27
CA MET A 51 14.21 -3.81 2.00
C MET A 51 14.08 -3.17 0.63
N ILE A 52 12.88 -3.24 0.07
CA ILE A 52 12.50 -2.62 -1.20
C ILE A 52 11.16 -1.91 -1.02
N GLY A 53 11.03 -0.72 -1.56
CA GLY A 53 9.80 0.06 -1.46
C GLY A 53 9.79 1.29 -2.34
N MET A 54 8.65 1.99 -2.39
CA MET A 54 8.55 3.30 -3.03
C MET A 54 8.93 4.38 -2.04
N ALA A 55 9.83 5.25 -2.44
CA ALA A 55 10.35 6.33 -1.61
C ALA A 55 10.55 7.63 -2.38
N TYR A 56 10.48 8.74 -1.66
CA TYR A 56 11.13 9.97 -2.05
C TYR A 56 12.54 9.99 -1.45
N VAL A 57 13.55 10.02 -2.31
CA VAL A 57 14.95 10.01 -1.86
C VAL A 57 15.50 11.42 -1.84
N THR A 58 15.95 11.87 -0.67
CA THR A 58 16.59 13.17 -0.46
C THR A 58 17.75 13.02 0.50
N ASP A 59 18.87 13.71 0.23
CA ASP A 59 20.10 13.64 1.04
C ASP A 59 20.56 12.18 1.30
N ASP A 60 20.50 11.34 0.27
CA ASP A 60 20.78 9.90 0.35
C ASP A 60 19.94 9.13 1.40
N TYR A 61 18.81 9.70 1.82
CA TYR A 61 17.87 9.05 2.74
C TYR A 61 16.54 8.75 2.04
N PRO A 62 16.07 7.48 2.07
CA PRO A 62 14.80 7.10 1.47
C PRO A 62 13.65 7.35 2.45
N LEU A 63 12.79 8.30 2.14
CA LEU A 63 11.52 8.52 2.81
C LEU A 63 10.48 7.58 2.23
N TYR A 64 10.39 6.37 2.76
CA TYR A 64 9.49 5.33 2.27
C TYR A 64 8.02 5.68 2.52
N TYR A 65 7.19 5.51 1.50
CA TYR A 65 5.73 5.51 1.61
C TYR A 65 5.20 4.13 1.95
N ASP A 66 5.76 3.10 1.33
CA ASP A 66 5.55 1.68 1.58
C ASP A 66 6.82 0.89 1.22
N ALA A 67 7.04 -0.21 1.91
CA ALA A 67 8.12 -1.12 1.63
C ALA A 67 7.82 -2.53 2.15
N ILE A 68 8.58 -3.50 1.64
CA ILE A 68 8.69 -4.85 2.19
C ILE A 68 10.16 -5.15 2.50
N ASN A 69 10.41 -6.01 3.48
CA ASN A 69 11.76 -6.52 3.70
C ASN A 69 11.92 -7.96 3.16
N GLU A 70 13.16 -8.42 3.12
CA GLU A 70 13.53 -9.77 2.65
C GLU A 70 12.97 -10.92 3.51
N LYS A 71 12.34 -10.63 4.66
CA LYS A 71 11.68 -11.58 5.55
C LYS A 71 10.18 -11.69 5.29
N GLY A 72 9.64 -10.86 4.40
CA GLY A 72 8.24 -10.89 4.01
C GLY A 72 7.33 -10.01 4.88
N VAL A 73 7.88 -9.10 5.67
CA VAL A 73 7.09 -8.08 6.37
C VAL A 73 6.90 -6.87 5.46
N GLY A 74 5.65 -6.43 5.31
CA GLY A 74 5.28 -5.21 4.59
C GLY A 74 4.80 -4.11 5.54
N MET A 75 5.10 -2.86 5.20
CA MET A 75 4.67 -1.70 5.95
C MET A 75 4.35 -0.52 5.02
N ALA A 76 3.27 0.20 5.29
CA ALA A 76 2.88 1.41 4.58
C ALA A 76 2.39 2.49 5.54
N GLY A 77 2.80 3.74 5.27
CA GLY A 77 2.32 4.92 5.99
C GLY A 77 1.29 5.69 5.15
N LEU A 78 0.13 5.98 5.71
CA LEU A 78 -0.96 6.68 5.05
C LEU A 78 -1.33 7.96 5.84
N ASN A 79 -1.86 8.97 5.15
CA ASN A 79 -2.28 10.21 5.78
C ASN A 79 -3.36 9.99 6.85
N PHE A 80 -3.16 10.61 8.02
CA PHE A 80 -4.03 10.53 9.18
C PHE A 80 -4.22 11.93 9.80
N VAL A 81 -4.50 12.89 8.94
CA VAL A 81 -4.53 14.33 9.25
C VAL A 81 -5.56 14.66 10.32
N GLY A 82 -5.13 15.40 11.35
CA GLY A 82 -5.98 15.83 12.45
C GLY A 82 -6.17 14.80 13.57
N ASN A 83 -5.76 13.52 13.35
CA ASN A 83 -5.80 12.48 14.39
C ASN A 83 -4.39 12.10 14.86
N ALA A 84 -3.40 12.11 13.95
CA ALA A 84 -2.03 11.78 14.32
C ALA A 84 -1.47 12.79 15.34
N ALA A 85 -0.93 12.26 16.43
CA ALA A 85 -0.20 13.01 17.45
C ALA A 85 1.04 12.23 17.84
N TYR A 86 2.17 12.91 17.92
CA TYR A 86 3.46 12.31 18.25
C TYR A 86 3.95 12.82 19.60
N ALA A 87 4.68 11.97 20.30
CA ALA A 87 5.22 12.30 21.61
C ALA A 87 6.52 13.11 21.50
N GLU A 88 6.92 13.70 22.63
CA GLU A 88 8.27 14.21 22.82
C GLU A 88 9.23 13.04 23.10
N VAL A 89 10.53 13.30 22.94
CA VAL A 89 11.59 12.34 23.29
C VAL A 89 11.51 12.01 24.78
N VAL A 90 11.54 10.72 25.11
CA VAL A 90 11.53 10.22 26.49
C VAL A 90 12.71 9.29 26.75
N ASP A 91 13.24 9.31 27.98
CA ASP A 91 14.32 8.40 28.38
C ASP A 91 13.83 6.93 28.42
N ASN A 92 14.74 6.01 28.15
CA ASN A 92 14.55 4.55 28.27
C ASN A 92 13.51 3.97 27.27
N LYS A 93 13.24 4.66 26.17
CA LYS A 93 12.47 4.14 25.04
C LYS A 93 13.23 4.34 23.72
N ASP A 94 12.88 3.54 22.74
CA ASP A 94 13.35 3.70 21.39
C ASP A 94 12.59 4.87 20.73
N ASN A 95 13.20 6.06 20.73
CA ASN A 95 12.62 7.27 20.17
C ASN A 95 12.83 7.29 18.66
N VAL A 96 11.79 7.09 17.90
CA VAL A 96 11.83 6.96 16.43
C VAL A 96 11.02 8.09 15.80
N ALA A 97 11.63 8.85 14.91
CA ALA A 97 10.89 9.86 14.16
C ALA A 97 9.88 9.20 13.19
N GLN A 98 8.76 9.85 12.95
CA GLN A 98 7.69 9.28 12.15
C GLN A 98 8.14 8.90 10.72
N PHE A 99 9.08 9.64 10.10
CA PHE A 99 9.61 9.32 8.77
C PHE A 99 10.63 8.16 8.79
N GLU A 100 11.16 7.82 9.97
CA GLU A 100 12.08 6.69 10.19
C GLU A 100 11.34 5.38 10.52
N PHE A 101 10.04 5.43 10.73
CA PHE A 101 9.31 4.31 11.30
C PHE A 101 9.28 3.08 10.37
N ILE A 102 9.11 3.28 9.07
CA ILE A 102 9.17 2.17 8.09
C ILE A 102 10.57 1.51 8.11
N PRO A 103 11.68 2.23 7.88
CA PRO A 103 12.99 1.62 7.92
C PRO A 103 13.36 1.07 9.31
N TRP A 104 12.88 1.67 10.41
CA TRP A 104 13.14 1.17 11.77
C TRP A 104 12.53 -0.22 12.00
N VAL A 105 11.27 -0.42 11.61
CA VAL A 105 10.59 -1.72 11.74
C VAL A 105 11.16 -2.74 10.77
N LEU A 106 11.25 -2.40 9.49
CA LEU A 106 11.62 -3.36 8.45
C LEU A 106 13.09 -3.77 8.50
N SER A 107 13.96 -2.94 9.11
CA SER A 107 15.38 -3.27 9.29
C SER A 107 15.61 -4.43 10.26
N GLN A 108 14.71 -4.70 11.19
CA GLN A 108 14.96 -5.61 12.30
C GLN A 108 13.86 -6.65 12.58
N CYS A 109 12.65 -6.48 12.03
CA CYS A 109 11.53 -7.40 12.28
C CYS A 109 11.36 -8.40 11.13
N ALA A 110 11.35 -9.69 11.45
CA ALA A 110 11.09 -10.77 10.50
C ALA A 110 9.61 -11.22 10.52
N SER A 111 8.77 -10.65 11.38
CA SER A 111 7.35 -10.95 11.51
C SER A 111 6.59 -9.79 12.14
N VAL A 112 5.26 -9.79 11.99
CA VAL A 112 4.38 -8.83 12.69
C VAL A 112 4.46 -9.02 14.20
N GLN A 113 4.67 -10.26 14.70
CA GLN A 113 4.86 -10.50 16.12
C GLN A 113 6.12 -9.80 16.65
N GLU A 114 7.24 -9.85 15.93
CA GLU A 114 8.45 -9.11 16.31
C GLU A 114 8.24 -7.59 16.24
N ALA A 115 7.45 -7.12 15.27
CA ALA A 115 7.05 -5.71 15.21
C ALA A 115 6.22 -5.31 16.45
N ARG A 116 5.30 -6.12 16.95
CA ARG A 116 4.56 -5.87 18.19
C ARG A 116 5.49 -5.74 19.39
N ASP A 117 6.47 -6.64 19.51
CA ASP A 117 7.45 -6.61 20.60
C ASP A 117 8.37 -5.36 20.54
N LEU A 118 8.68 -4.91 19.33
CA LEU A 118 9.41 -3.66 19.08
C LEU A 118 8.57 -2.45 19.48
N LEU A 119 7.30 -2.38 19.02
CA LEU A 119 6.38 -1.28 19.30
C LEU A 119 6.14 -1.08 20.80
N ALA A 120 6.15 -2.13 21.60
CA ALA A 120 5.99 -2.05 23.06
C ALA A 120 7.10 -1.23 23.74
N LYS A 121 8.29 -1.12 23.12
CA LYS A 121 9.47 -0.38 23.62
C LYS A 121 9.62 0.99 22.95
N MET A 122 8.90 1.22 21.88
CA MET A 122 9.02 2.39 21.03
C MET A 122 8.31 3.62 21.60
N ASN A 123 8.80 4.76 21.18
CA ASN A 123 8.16 6.06 21.32
C ASN A 123 8.24 6.78 19.98
N LEU A 124 7.09 7.06 19.38
CA LEU A 124 7.02 7.73 18.08
C LEU A 124 7.06 9.24 18.27
N VAL A 125 8.08 9.90 17.71
CA VAL A 125 8.33 11.32 17.92
C VAL A 125 8.07 12.16 16.67
N GLY A 126 7.59 13.39 16.87
CA GLY A 126 7.20 14.33 15.83
C GLY A 126 8.37 15.12 15.24
N THR A 127 9.53 14.52 15.05
CA THR A 127 10.70 15.19 14.50
C THR A 127 10.53 15.42 13.00
N PRO A 128 10.64 16.65 12.46
CA PRO A 128 10.63 16.89 11.02
C PRO A 128 11.90 16.33 10.38
N TYR A 129 11.81 15.95 9.10
CA TYR A 129 13.00 15.57 8.35
C TYR A 129 13.93 16.77 8.16
N ASN A 130 13.37 17.89 7.69
CA ASN A 130 14.00 19.21 7.59
C ASN A 130 12.92 20.32 7.59
N GLU A 131 13.32 21.58 7.35
CA GLU A 131 12.38 22.72 7.34
C GLU A 131 11.32 22.63 6.23
N GLN A 132 11.65 22.01 5.08
CA GLN A 132 10.73 21.84 3.94
C GLN A 132 9.83 20.62 4.08
N LEU A 133 10.24 19.63 4.89
CA LEU A 133 9.54 18.37 5.11
C LEU A 133 9.21 18.24 6.61
N PRO A 134 8.12 18.86 7.07
CA PRO A 134 7.65 18.77 8.45
C PRO A 134 7.20 17.35 8.78
N ALA A 135 6.98 17.08 10.07
CA ALA A 135 6.46 15.80 10.51
C ALA A 135 5.08 15.53 9.87
N ALA A 136 5.03 14.52 9.00
CA ALA A 136 3.80 14.12 8.34
C ALA A 136 2.85 13.44 9.33
N GLN A 137 1.56 13.76 9.24
CA GLN A 137 0.52 13.14 10.07
C GLN A 137 0.11 11.80 9.44
N LEU A 138 0.65 10.72 9.96
CA LEU A 138 0.49 9.37 9.39
C LEU A 138 -0.06 8.38 10.43
N HIS A 139 -0.62 7.30 9.91
CA HIS A 139 -0.81 6.02 10.57
C HIS A 139 -0.27 4.90 9.67
N TRP A 140 -0.09 3.70 10.21
CA TRP A 140 0.63 2.66 9.48
C TRP A 140 -0.08 1.33 9.52
N MET A 141 0.03 0.60 8.40
CA MET A 141 -0.32 -0.81 8.31
C MET A 141 0.97 -1.63 8.24
N ILE A 142 1.07 -2.65 9.09
CA ILE A 142 2.17 -3.63 9.11
C ILE A 142 1.56 -5.00 8.92
N ALA A 143 2.09 -5.79 7.99
CA ALA A 143 1.54 -7.11 7.71
C ALA A 143 2.61 -8.11 7.26
N ASP A 144 2.36 -9.37 7.56
CA ASP A 144 3.04 -10.54 7.01
C ASP A 144 2.01 -11.58 6.57
N ALA A 145 2.44 -12.77 6.16
CA ALA A 145 1.55 -13.84 5.69
C ALA A 145 0.60 -14.37 6.78
N LYS A 146 0.77 -14.02 8.05
CA LYS A 146 0.00 -14.54 9.19
C LYS A 146 -0.88 -13.49 9.84
N GLU A 147 -0.40 -12.24 9.92
CA GLU A 147 -1.03 -11.18 10.68
C GLU A 147 -1.01 -9.85 9.92
N CYS A 148 -1.99 -9.02 10.22
CA CYS A 148 -2.04 -7.63 9.80
C CYS A 148 -2.45 -6.76 10.99
N ILE A 149 -1.73 -5.64 11.20
CA ILE A 149 -2.04 -4.67 12.25
C ILE A 149 -2.08 -3.26 11.69
N VAL A 150 -2.81 -2.40 12.39
CA VAL A 150 -2.78 -0.94 12.19
C VAL A 150 -2.19 -0.29 13.43
N VAL A 151 -1.28 0.66 13.21
CA VAL A 151 -0.63 1.44 14.27
C VAL A 151 -1.02 2.90 14.11
N GLU A 152 -1.68 3.45 15.12
CA GLU A 152 -2.14 4.83 15.19
C GLU A 152 -1.57 5.51 16.44
N SER A 153 -0.77 6.56 16.26
CA SER A 153 -0.30 7.42 17.36
C SER A 153 -1.22 8.62 17.45
N MET A 154 -2.00 8.69 18.49
CA MET A 154 -3.01 9.72 18.74
C MET A 154 -2.73 10.47 20.05
N ALA A 155 -3.53 11.49 20.36
CA ALA A 155 -3.34 12.35 21.54
C ALA A 155 -3.41 11.60 22.87
N ASP A 156 -4.09 10.46 22.92
CA ASP A 156 -4.24 9.59 24.08
C ASP A 156 -3.23 8.42 24.10
N GLY A 157 -2.35 8.34 23.10
CA GLY A 157 -1.27 7.35 23.02
C GLY A 157 -1.19 6.59 21.70
N MET A 158 -0.35 5.55 21.70
CA MET A 158 -0.20 4.65 20.56
C MET A 158 -1.19 3.49 20.67
N HIS A 159 -2.01 3.32 19.64
CA HIS A 159 -2.97 2.24 19.51
C HIS A 159 -2.49 1.23 18.46
N ILE A 160 -2.60 -0.05 18.78
CA ILE A 160 -2.25 -1.16 17.88
C ILE A 160 -3.51 -2.02 17.75
N TYR A 161 -4.07 -2.06 16.55
CA TYR A 161 -5.29 -2.81 16.25
C TYR A 161 -4.96 -4.04 15.42
N ASP A 162 -5.58 -5.18 15.74
CA ASP A 162 -5.65 -6.30 14.82
C ASP A 162 -6.51 -5.93 13.61
N ASN A 163 -5.99 -6.17 12.41
CA ASN A 163 -6.68 -5.83 11.17
C ASN A 163 -7.15 -7.07 10.41
N PRO A 164 -8.33 -7.61 10.72
CA PRO A 164 -8.86 -8.80 10.04
C PRO A 164 -9.28 -8.53 8.60
N THR A 165 -9.50 -7.26 8.23
CA THR A 165 -9.84 -6.90 6.85
C THR A 165 -8.64 -6.90 5.92
N GLY A 166 -7.43 -6.73 6.47
CA GLY A 166 -6.21 -6.54 5.69
C GLY A 166 -6.24 -5.29 4.80
N VAL A 167 -7.03 -4.28 5.19
CA VAL A 167 -7.19 -3.00 4.47
C VAL A 167 -7.03 -1.84 5.44
N MET A 168 -6.44 -0.75 4.98
CA MET A 168 -6.36 0.53 5.69
C MET A 168 -6.53 1.67 4.70
N THR A 169 -7.25 2.72 5.10
CA THR A 169 -7.38 3.96 4.31
C THR A 169 -6.88 5.16 5.11
N ASN A 170 -7.67 6.18 5.32
CA ASN A 170 -7.29 7.37 6.06
C ASN A 170 -8.25 7.55 7.28
N ASN A 171 -8.62 8.80 7.60
CA ASN A 171 -9.61 9.10 8.64
C ASN A 171 -10.98 8.44 8.37
N PRO A 172 -11.76 8.11 9.40
CA PRO A 172 -11.49 8.23 10.83
C PRO A 172 -10.55 7.13 11.36
N PRO A 173 -10.24 7.08 12.67
CA PRO A 173 -9.47 6.01 13.30
C PRO A 173 -9.97 4.61 12.95
N PHE A 174 -9.07 3.64 12.98
CA PHE A 174 -9.32 2.29 12.46
C PHE A 174 -10.48 1.55 13.16
N ASP A 175 -10.63 1.69 14.47
CA ASP A 175 -11.74 1.12 15.22
C ASP A 175 -13.10 1.65 14.76
N MET A 176 -13.17 2.96 14.41
CA MET A 176 -14.36 3.57 13.80
C MET A 176 -14.61 3.03 12.39
N GLN A 177 -13.56 2.83 11.58
CA GLN A 177 -13.68 2.21 10.27
C GLN A 177 -14.28 0.80 10.39
N MET A 178 -13.78 0.00 11.32
CA MET A 178 -14.29 -1.35 11.61
C MET A 178 -15.74 -1.31 12.10
N PHE A 179 -16.10 -0.36 12.95
CA PHE A 179 -17.48 -0.18 13.39
C PHE A 179 -18.43 0.13 12.22
N LEU A 180 -18.00 1.02 11.30
CA LEU A 180 -18.80 1.43 10.14
C LEU A 180 -19.06 0.27 9.16
N LEU A 181 -18.20 -0.75 9.09
CA LEU A 181 -18.44 -1.94 8.26
C LEU A 181 -19.75 -2.67 8.62
N ASN A 182 -20.28 -2.53 9.83
CA ASN A 182 -21.57 -3.13 10.22
C ASN A 182 -22.73 -2.67 9.31
N GLN A 183 -22.62 -1.48 8.69
CA GLN A 183 -23.64 -0.99 7.76
C GLN A 183 -23.71 -1.83 6.47
N TYR A 184 -22.65 -2.56 6.15
CA TYR A 184 -22.47 -3.33 4.91
C TYR A 184 -22.62 -4.85 5.12
N MET A 185 -23.00 -5.29 6.32
CA MET A 185 -23.12 -6.72 6.64
C MET A 185 -24.15 -7.47 5.77
N GLY A 186 -25.01 -6.76 5.07
CA GLY A 186 -26.00 -7.34 4.15
C GLY A 186 -25.49 -7.53 2.72
N LEU A 187 -24.26 -7.09 2.40
CA LEU A 187 -23.68 -7.26 1.07
C LEU A 187 -23.30 -8.72 0.81
N SER A 188 -23.45 -9.15 -0.44
CA SER A 188 -23.13 -10.50 -0.88
C SER A 188 -22.72 -10.53 -2.35
N GLU A 189 -21.87 -11.47 -2.72
CA GLU A 189 -21.54 -11.79 -4.11
C GLU A 189 -22.71 -12.50 -4.84
N LYS A 190 -23.69 -13.01 -4.06
CA LYS A 190 -24.87 -13.73 -4.58
C LYS A 190 -25.99 -12.77 -4.90
N GLN A 191 -26.90 -13.20 -5.77
CA GLN A 191 -28.14 -12.46 -6.04
C GLN A 191 -29.02 -12.46 -4.79
N PRO A 192 -29.64 -11.31 -4.44
CA PRO A 192 -30.50 -11.21 -3.28
C PRO A 192 -31.83 -11.94 -3.50
N GLU A 193 -32.35 -12.52 -2.43
CA GLU A 193 -33.75 -12.95 -2.36
C GLU A 193 -34.66 -11.76 -2.00
N ASN A 194 -35.94 -11.87 -2.35
CA ASN A 194 -36.91 -10.85 -1.97
C ASN A 194 -37.27 -10.95 -0.47
N HIS A 195 -36.59 -10.16 0.35
CA HIS A 195 -36.93 -10.00 1.77
C HIS A 195 -37.78 -8.77 2.08
N PHE A 196 -38.11 -7.95 1.04
CA PHE A 196 -38.84 -6.70 1.23
C PHE A 196 -40.30 -6.94 1.62
N SER A 197 -41.01 -7.79 0.85
CA SER A 197 -42.38 -8.21 1.16
C SER A 197 -42.74 -9.46 0.39
N LYS A 198 -43.49 -10.37 1.04
CA LYS A 198 -44.09 -11.55 0.38
C LYS A 198 -45.25 -11.18 -0.57
N GLU A 199 -45.85 -10.00 -0.38
CA GLU A 199 -46.97 -9.52 -1.17
C GLU A 199 -46.53 -8.87 -2.48
N LEU A 200 -45.26 -8.49 -2.59
CA LEU A 200 -44.70 -7.87 -3.77
C LEU A 200 -43.74 -8.86 -4.46
N PRO A 201 -44.03 -9.31 -5.70
CA PRO A 201 -43.18 -10.23 -6.44
C PRO A 201 -41.97 -9.52 -7.06
N LEU A 202 -41.10 -8.94 -6.22
CA LEU A 202 -39.91 -8.25 -6.66
C LEU A 202 -38.88 -9.27 -7.17
N GLN A 203 -38.22 -8.93 -8.27
CA GLN A 203 -37.22 -9.77 -8.93
C GLN A 203 -35.93 -9.00 -9.20
N THR A 204 -34.82 -9.71 -9.25
CA THR A 204 -33.56 -9.14 -9.69
C THR A 204 -33.62 -8.80 -11.17
N TYR A 205 -33.13 -7.60 -11.53
CA TYR A 205 -33.12 -7.10 -12.92
C TYR A 205 -31.71 -7.13 -13.55
N SER A 206 -30.65 -7.35 -12.74
CA SER A 206 -29.27 -7.45 -13.21
C SER A 206 -28.43 -8.33 -12.31
N ARG A 207 -27.26 -8.76 -12.78
CA ARG A 207 -26.25 -9.41 -11.94
C ARG A 207 -25.59 -8.38 -11.01
N GLY A 208 -25.01 -8.83 -9.89
CA GLY A 208 -24.30 -7.99 -8.95
C GLY A 208 -25.20 -7.25 -7.94
N MET A 209 -26.51 -7.49 -7.93
CA MET A 209 -27.45 -6.82 -7.02
C MET A 209 -27.26 -7.21 -5.54
N GLY A 210 -26.53 -8.28 -5.24
CA GLY A 210 -26.15 -8.59 -3.86
C GLY A 210 -25.24 -7.57 -3.22
N ALA A 211 -24.52 -6.79 -4.03
CA ALA A 211 -23.66 -5.70 -3.57
C ALA A 211 -24.36 -4.31 -3.64
N LEU A 212 -25.70 -4.25 -3.74
CA LEU A 212 -26.42 -2.98 -3.68
C LEU A 212 -26.16 -2.26 -2.35
N GLY A 213 -25.68 -1.02 -2.44
CA GLY A 213 -25.26 -0.23 -1.27
C GLY A 213 -23.76 -0.24 -1.02
N LEU A 214 -22.97 -1.04 -1.77
CA LEU A 214 -21.52 -0.89 -1.76
C LEU A 214 -21.16 0.53 -2.24
N PRO A 215 -20.40 1.33 -1.44
CA PRO A 215 -20.16 2.72 -1.77
C PRO A 215 -19.25 2.87 -2.99
N GLY A 216 -19.47 3.93 -3.77
CA GLY A 216 -18.70 4.21 -4.99
C GLY A 216 -17.97 5.54 -4.96
N ASP A 217 -18.16 6.36 -3.91
CA ASP A 217 -17.43 7.62 -3.76
C ASP A 217 -15.99 7.41 -3.26
N LEU A 218 -15.19 8.46 -3.35
CA LEU A 218 -13.75 8.43 -3.06
C LEU A 218 -13.39 8.75 -1.61
N SER A 219 -14.38 8.92 -0.72
CA SER A 219 -14.10 9.16 0.70
C SER A 219 -13.40 7.96 1.36
N SER A 220 -12.68 8.22 2.44
CA SER A 220 -11.89 7.22 3.13
C SER A 220 -12.72 6.01 3.59
N THR A 221 -13.88 6.24 4.21
CA THR A 221 -14.76 5.17 4.70
C THR A 221 -15.38 4.36 3.56
N SER A 222 -15.72 5.01 2.46
CA SER A 222 -16.24 4.36 1.26
C SER A 222 -15.18 3.48 0.59
N ARG A 223 -13.96 3.98 0.44
CA ARG A 223 -12.83 3.19 -0.08
C ARG A 223 -12.49 2.01 0.82
N PHE A 224 -12.52 2.21 2.15
CA PHE A 224 -12.31 1.14 3.12
C PHE A 224 -13.33 0.00 2.93
N ALA A 225 -14.63 0.32 2.95
CA ALA A 225 -15.70 -0.67 2.77
C ALA A 225 -15.60 -1.37 1.40
N LYS A 226 -15.34 -0.60 0.33
CA LYS A 226 -15.23 -1.12 -1.04
C LYS A 226 -14.05 -2.06 -1.22
N VAL A 227 -12.86 -1.68 -0.73
CA VAL A 227 -11.66 -2.52 -0.86
C VAL A 227 -11.75 -3.73 0.06
N ALA A 228 -12.27 -3.59 1.30
CA ALA A 228 -12.49 -4.71 2.18
C ALA A 228 -13.43 -5.76 1.57
N TYR A 229 -14.56 -5.33 1.01
CA TYR A 229 -15.49 -6.20 0.30
C TYR A 229 -14.81 -6.87 -0.91
N THR A 230 -14.17 -6.08 -1.79
CA THR A 230 -13.54 -6.60 -3.00
C THR A 230 -12.45 -7.61 -2.65
N ARG A 231 -11.57 -7.29 -1.70
CA ARG A 231 -10.48 -8.16 -1.26
C ARG A 231 -11.00 -9.49 -0.70
N MET A 232 -12.04 -9.45 0.14
CA MET A 232 -12.58 -10.64 0.80
C MET A 232 -13.32 -11.58 -0.16
N HIS A 233 -13.80 -11.07 -1.31
CA HIS A 233 -14.48 -11.84 -2.33
C HIS A 233 -13.62 -12.10 -3.57
N ALA A 234 -12.42 -11.50 -3.64
CA ALA A 234 -11.50 -11.68 -4.76
C ALA A 234 -11.03 -13.14 -4.87
N VAL A 235 -11.02 -13.66 -6.09
CA VAL A 235 -10.55 -15.01 -6.40
C VAL A 235 -9.57 -14.95 -7.56
N SER A 236 -8.42 -15.58 -7.42
CA SER A 236 -7.46 -15.84 -8.51
C SER A 236 -6.92 -17.26 -8.40
N ASP A 237 -6.23 -17.73 -9.42
CA ASP A 237 -5.37 -18.90 -9.25
C ASP A 237 -4.09 -18.56 -8.45
N ASP A 238 -3.29 -19.59 -8.17
CA ASP A 238 -2.08 -19.46 -7.35
C ASP A 238 -0.84 -19.00 -8.13
N SER A 239 -0.97 -18.69 -9.44
CA SER A 239 0.14 -18.12 -10.22
C SER A 239 0.45 -16.71 -9.77
N GLU A 240 1.72 -16.32 -9.90
CA GLU A 240 2.14 -14.96 -9.54
C GLU A 240 1.47 -13.91 -10.42
N GLU A 241 1.41 -14.18 -11.72
CA GLU A 241 0.79 -13.27 -12.70
C GLU A 241 -0.69 -13.04 -12.40
N ALA A 242 -1.45 -14.10 -12.09
CA ALA A 242 -2.87 -13.98 -11.75
C ALA A 242 -3.06 -13.26 -10.39
N SER A 243 -2.23 -13.58 -9.40
CA SER A 243 -2.30 -12.95 -8.09
C SER A 243 -1.95 -11.45 -8.14
N VAL A 244 -0.90 -11.07 -8.87
CA VAL A 244 -0.51 -9.67 -9.10
C VAL A 244 -1.61 -8.94 -9.86
N SER A 245 -2.13 -9.52 -10.94
CA SER A 245 -3.26 -8.93 -11.70
C SER A 245 -4.48 -8.72 -10.80
N GLN A 246 -4.86 -9.74 -10.00
CA GLN A 246 -5.99 -9.63 -9.08
C GLN A 246 -5.76 -8.56 -8.01
N PHE A 247 -4.54 -8.40 -7.51
CA PHE A 247 -4.21 -7.35 -6.55
C PHE A 247 -4.43 -5.95 -7.13
N PHE A 248 -3.99 -5.72 -8.38
CA PHE A 248 -4.25 -4.45 -9.07
C PHE A 248 -5.75 -4.22 -9.32
N HIS A 249 -6.55 -5.27 -9.58
CA HIS A 249 -8.01 -5.14 -9.64
C HIS A 249 -8.65 -4.78 -8.29
N ILE A 250 -8.12 -5.29 -7.18
CA ILE A 250 -8.60 -4.93 -5.84
C ILE A 250 -8.39 -3.44 -5.59
N LEU A 251 -7.16 -2.93 -5.73
CA LEU A 251 -6.85 -1.53 -5.49
C LEU A 251 -7.37 -0.60 -6.59
N GLY A 252 -7.38 -1.02 -7.86
CA GLY A 252 -7.96 -0.27 -8.97
C GLY A 252 -9.46 0.03 -8.80
N SER A 253 -10.13 -0.69 -7.90
CA SER A 253 -11.53 -0.38 -7.55
C SER A 253 -11.71 0.99 -6.87
N VAL A 254 -10.63 1.61 -6.39
CA VAL A 254 -10.61 2.90 -5.67
C VAL A 254 -9.58 3.89 -6.24
N ASP A 255 -9.12 3.66 -7.46
CA ASP A 255 -8.27 4.61 -8.17
C ASP A 255 -8.91 5.98 -8.27
N GLN A 256 -8.11 7.01 -8.07
CA GLN A 256 -8.56 8.40 -8.12
C GLN A 256 -8.23 9.01 -9.49
N GLN A 257 -9.29 9.33 -10.22
CA GLN A 257 -9.18 9.92 -11.55
C GLN A 257 -9.09 11.43 -11.47
N ARG A 258 -8.22 12.03 -12.30
CA ARG A 258 -8.09 13.49 -12.40
C ARG A 258 -9.44 14.14 -12.71
N GLY A 259 -9.81 15.12 -11.91
CA GLY A 259 -11.08 15.83 -12.04
C GLY A 259 -12.21 15.35 -11.10
N CYS A 260 -12.04 14.18 -10.43
CA CYS A 260 -13.08 13.62 -9.56
C CYS A 260 -12.93 14.02 -8.08
N CYS A 261 -11.75 14.46 -7.66
CA CYS A 261 -11.49 14.94 -6.30
C CYS A 261 -10.65 16.22 -6.36
N GLU A 262 -11.29 17.38 -6.20
CA GLU A 262 -10.61 18.68 -6.15
C GLU A 262 -10.14 18.97 -4.74
N VAL A 263 -8.84 19.24 -4.59
CA VAL A 263 -8.20 19.58 -3.30
C VAL A 263 -8.17 21.09 -3.09
N SER A 264 -7.88 21.84 -4.15
CA SER A 264 -7.94 23.28 -4.23
C SER A 264 -8.18 23.68 -5.69
N GLU A 265 -8.52 24.94 -5.96
CA GLU A 265 -8.86 25.41 -7.31
C GLU A 265 -7.87 24.92 -8.38
N GLY A 266 -8.35 24.07 -9.30
CA GLY A 266 -7.60 23.50 -10.40
C GLY A 266 -6.58 22.41 -10.02
N LYS A 267 -6.52 21.97 -8.75
CA LYS A 267 -5.67 20.88 -8.29
C LYS A 267 -6.51 19.68 -7.87
N TYR A 268 -6.22 18.57 -8.48
CA TYR A 268 -6.97 17.32 -8.29
C TYR A 268 -6.09 16.25 -7.64
N GLU A 269 -6.67 15.53 -6.71
CA GLU A 269 -6.06 14.30 -6.21
C GLU A 269 -6.15 13.20 -7.27
N ILE A 270 -5.06 12.48 -7.48
CA ILE A 270 -4.97 11.34 -8.40
C ILE A 270 -4.20 10.23 -7.74
N THR A 271 -4.41 9.00 -8.18
CA THR A 271 -3.57 7.87 -7.77
C THR A 271 -2.22 7.96 -8.50
N ILE A 272 -1.21 8.53 -7.85
CA ILE A 272 0.15 8.72 -8.38
C ILE A 272 0.74 7.38 -8.82
N TYR A 273 0.64 6.36 -7.92
CA TYR A 273 1.00 4.99 -8.20
C TYR A 273 0.14 4.01 -7.39
N THR A 274 0.04 2.81 -7.90
CA THR A 274 -0.43 1.64 -7.16
C THR A 274 0.70 0.63 -7.05
N SER A 275 1.00 0.16 -5.84
CA SER A 275 2.00 -0.89 -5.61
C SER A 275 1.34 -2.25 -5.32
N CYS A 276 2.06 -3.31 -5.69
CA CYS A 276 1.78 -4.70 -5.33
C CYS A 276 3.11 -5.39 -5.07
N CYS A 277 3.41 -5.69 -3.82
CA CYS A 277 4.65 -6.39 -3.46
C CYS A 277 4.35 -7.87 -3.27
N ASN A 278 5.02 -8.76 -4.01
CA ASN A 278 5.12 -10.16 -3.60
C ASN A 278 6.11 -10.24 -2.44
N ALA A 279 5.61 -10.15 -1.21
CA ALA A 279 6.45 -10.11 -0.02
C ALA A 279 7.12 -11.46 0.28
N THR A 280 6.56 -12.57 -0.22
CA THR A 280 7.19 -13.89 -0.12
C THR A 280 8.46 -13.99 -0.97
N LYS A 281 8.48 -13.32 -2.13
CA LYS A 281 9.58 -13.37 -3.08
C LYS A 281 10.47 -12.14 -3.13
N GLY A 282 10.10 -11.07 -2.43
CA GLY A 282 10.86 -9.82 -2.45
C GLY A 282 10.76 -9.05 -3.78
N ILE A 283 9.61 -9.07 -4.44
CA ILE A 283 9.39 -8.39 -5.72
C ILE A 283 8.40 -7.25 -5.53
N TYR A 284 8.77 -6.08 -6.00
CA TYR A 284 7.94 -4.87 -5.98
C TYR A 284 7.38 -4.60 -7.37
N TYR A 285 6.06 -4.72 -7.54
CA TYR A 285 5.34 -4.36 -8.76
C TYR A 285 4.63 -3.04 -8.57
N TYR A 286 4.54 -2.25 -9.63
CA TYR A 286 3.77 -1.00 -9.61
C TYR A 286 3.18 -0.64 -10.99
N THR A 287 2.13 0.17 -10.95
CA THR A 287 1.66 1.01 -12.06
C THR A 287 1.69 2.47 -11.62
N SER A 288 1.74 3.42 -12.54
CA SER A 288 1.60 4.84 -12.23
C SER A 288 0.41 5.44 -12.96
N TYR A 289 0.01 6.67 -12.59
CA TYR A 289 -1.10 7.36 -13.25
C TYR A 289 -0.86 7.54 -14.77
N ASP A 290 0.39 7.80 -15.15
CA ASP A 290 0.79 8.06 -16.52
C ASP A 290 1.38 6.81 -17.22
N ASN A 291 1.41 5.64 -16.56
CA ASN A 291 1.85 4.37 -17.14
C ASN A 291 1.11 3.19 -16.52
N HIS A 292 0.22 2.57 -17.29
CA HIS A 292 -0.59 1.42 -16.88
C HIS A 292 0.15 0.07 -16.99
N GLN A 293 1.34 0.05 -17.61
CA GLN A 293 2.14 -1.15 -17.71
C GLN A 293 2.64 -1.57 -16.33
N ILE A 294 2.29 -2.77 -15.87
CA ILE A 294 2.85 -3.32 -14.64
C ILE A 294 4.36 -3.44 -14.80
N THR A 295 5.08 -2.75 -13.93
CA THR A 295 6.55 -2.77 -13.88
C THR A 295 6.97 -3.47 -12.59
N GLY A 296 7.92 -4.40 -12.67
CA GLY A 296 8.44 -5.16 -11.53
C GLY A 296 9.91 -4.91 -11.27
N VAL A 297 10.30 -4.84 -10.00
CA VAL A 297 11.69 -4.82 -9.51
C VAL A 297 11.86 -5.95 -8.51
N ASP A 298 12.71 -6.91 -8.82
CA ASP A 298 13.03 -8.05 -7.97
C ASP A 298 14.31 -7.74 -7.19
N MET A 299 14.21 -7.57 -5.87
CA MET A 299 15.35 -7.22 -5.02
C MET A 299 16.46 -8.28 -5.06
N HIS A 300 16.12 -9.55 -5.28
CA HIS A 300 17.10 -10.66 -5.30
C HIS A 300 17.93 -10.72 -6.59
N ARG A 301 17.61 -9.89 -7.60
CA ARG A 301 18.47 -9.70 -8.78
C ARG A 301 19.56 -8.68 -8.54
N GLU A 302 19.55 -8.01 -7.38
CA GLU A 302 20.51 -6.99 -7.00
C GLU A 302 21.48 -7.49 -5.92
N ASN A 303 22.57 -6.74 -5.72
CA ASN A 303 23.54 -7.05 -4.66
C ASN A 303 23.00 -6.61 -3.29
N LEU A 304 22.31 -7.51 -2.59
CA LEU A 304 21.76 -7.23 -1.27
C LEU A 304 22.81 -7.17 -0.14
N ASP A 305 24.04 -7.54 -0.40
CA ASP A 305 25.17 -7.39 0.56
C ASP A 305 26.00 -6.12 0.26
N GLY A 306 25.49 -5.23 -0.59
CA GLY A 306 26.08 -3.93 -0.88
C GLY A 306 25.92 -2.91 0.24
N THR A 307 26.58 -1.76 0.06
CA THR A 307 26.53 -0.62 0.97
C THR A 307 25.87 0.60 0.35
N GLU A 308 25.51 0.53 -0.93
CA GLU A 308 24.90 1.63 -1.66
C GLU A 308 23.45 1.32 -1.98
N MET A 309 22.60 2.33 -1.88
CA MET A 309 21.19 2.27 -2.25
C MET A 309 21.03 2.10 -3.76
N ILE A 310 20.09 1.23 -4.19
CA ILE A 310 19.80 0.99 -5.59
C ILE A 310 18.44 1.61 -5.91
N ARG A 311 18.36 2.40 -6.99
CA ARG A 311 17.22 3.28 -7.27
C ARG A 311 16.70 3.08 -8.69
N TYR A 312 15.37 2.99 -8.82
CA TYR A 312 14.66 2.86 -10.09
C TYR A 312 13.58 3.95 -10.16
N PRO A 313 13.78 5.01 -10.96
CA PRO A 313 12.78 6.06 -11.12
C PRO A 313 11.43 5.52 -11.60
N LEU A 314 10.35 6.09 -11.09
CA LEU A 314 8.99 5.75 -11.49
C LEU A 314 8.79 6.00 -12.98
N ARG A 315 8.25 5.01 -13.72
CA ARG A 315 7.90 5.19 -15.13
C ARG A 315 6.69 6.10 -15.26
N LYS A 316 6.79 7.11 -16.13
CA LYS A 316 5.77 8.15 -16.31
C LYS A 316 5.25 8.24 -17.75
N GLU A 317 5.82 7.47 -18.70
CA GLU A 317 5.38 7.49 -20.09
C GLU A 317 4.48 6.29 -20.36
N GLU A 318 3.25 6.56 -20.84
CA GLU A 318 2.31 5.52 -21.19
C GLU A 318 2.86 4.66 -22.34
N GLN A 319 2.70 3.34 -22.21
CA GLN A 319 3.16 2.36 -23.19
C GLN A 319 1.96 1.61 -23.77
N ILE A 320 1.62 1.95 -25.01
CA ILE A 320 0.54 1.29 -25.75
C ILE A 320 1.14 0.20 -26.64
N ALA A 321 0.83 -1.06 -26.35
CA ALA A 321 1.23 -2.18 -27.20
C ALA A 321 0.25 -2.31 -28.37
N TRP A 322 0.77 -2.17 -29.58
CA TRP A 322 -0.02 -2.30 -30.81
C TRP A 322 -0.09 -3.77 -31.25
N ALA A 323 -1.24 -4.42 -31.08
CA ALA A 323 -1.41 -5.84 -31.41
C ALA A 323 -1.17 -6.16 -32.90
N ASN A 324 -1.36 -5.21 -33.80
CA ASN A 324 -1.15 -5.38 -35.23
C ASN A 324 0.32 -5.22 -35.69
N GLU A 325 1.21 -4.66 -34.86
CA GLU A 325 2.64 -4.59 -35.16
C GLU A 325 3.32 -5.97 -35.00
N SER A 326 2.93 -6.76 -34.02
CA SER A 326 3.43 -8.12 -33.81
C SER A 326 3.02 -9.09 -34.91
N LEU A 327 1.90 -8.87 -35.59
CA LEU A 327 1.43 -9.70 -36.72
C LEU A 327 2.24 -9.47 -38.00
N SER A 328 2.88 -8.34 -38.18
CA SER A 328 3.73 -8.06 -39.33
C SER A 328 5.02 -8.87 -39.33
N VAL A 329 5.60 -9.14 -38.15
CA VAL A 329 6.81 -9.96 -38.00
C VAL A 329 6.51 -11.44 -38.27
N CYS A 330 5.40 -11.96 -37.78
CA CYS A 330 4.98 -13.35 -38.07
C CYS A 330 4.65 -13.55 -39.54
N ARG A 331 3.95 -12.59 -40.19
CA ARG A 331 3.64 -12.67 -41.63
C ARG A 331 4.87 -12.60 -42.53
N ALA A 332 5.89 -11.83 -42.14
CA ALA A 332 7.19 -11.77 -42.87
C ALA A 332 7.95 -13.09 -42.75
N MET A 333 7.88 -13.79 -41.61
CA MET A 333 8.48 -15.11 -41.43
C MET A 333 7.72 -16.22 -42.16
N GLU A 334 6.40 -16.14 -42.27
CA GLU A 334 5.57 -17.11 -43.02
C GLU A 334 5.69 -16.94 -44.53
N ASN A 335 5.96 -15.76 -45.04
CA ASN A 335 6.07 -15.50 -46.48
C ASN A 335 7.48 -15.71 -47.04
N GLY A 336 8.45 -16.18 -46.25
CA GLY A 336 9.72 -16.70 -46.74
C GLY A 336 10.60 -15.70 -47.50
N GLU A 337 10.46 -14.40 -47.22
CA GLU A 337 11.40 -13.41 -47.79
C GLU A 337 12.77 -13.55 -47.10
N LYS A 338 13.67 -14.15 -47.88
CA LYS A 338 15.08 -14.32 -47.55
C LYS A 338 15.85 -13.03 -47.73
#